data_ea2890797c925a5db8379ac865770979
#
_entry.id   ea2890797c925a5db8379ac865770979
#
_cell.length_a   1.000
_cell.length_b   1.000
_cell.length_c   1.000
_cell.angle_alpha   90.00
_cell.angle_beta   90.00
_cell.angle_gamma   90.00
#
_symmetry.space_group_name_H-M   'P 1'
#
loop_
_entity.id
_entity.type
_entity.pdbx_description
1 polymer ?
#
loop_
_entity_poly.entity_id
_entity_poly.type
_entity_poly.pdbx_seq_one_letter_code
_entity_poly.pdbx_strand_id
1 'polypeptide(L)'
;VALDAGFDADTIDSISVINLDEHLNRLTGRDLRQLETRVPLDTLKMVVDVAVEIGREGREGKPVGTLFVVGDARKVLASSHPAGFDPVRGYSRKERNLGEARVREGIKEIAQMDGAIIVSADGTVEAACRYLDCSAADVTLSKGLGARHWAAAAVSRATNAVAVTV
;
A
#
# COMPACT_ATOMS: atom_id res chain seq x y z
N VAL A 1 2.96 -17.84 -1.89
CA VAL A 1 3.81 -18.69 -1.04
C VAL A 1 4.68 -17.76 -0.22
N ALA A 2 4.52 -17.78 1.09
CA ALA A 2 5.45 -17.13 1.99
C ALA A 2 6.40 -18.20 2.56
N LEU A 3 7.69 -17.93 2.56
CA LEU A 3 8.69 -18.72 3.21
C LEU A 3 9.06 -18.03 4.51
N ASP A 4 8.93 -18.71 5.61
CA ASP A 4 9.21 -18.17 6.94
C ASP A 4 10.25 -19.04 7.65
N ALA A 5 11.19 -18.41 8.37
CA ALA A 5 12.09 -19.07 9.29
C ALA A 5 11.52 -18.96 10.70
N GLY A 6 10.79 -19.99 11.17
CA GLY A 6 10.04 -19.94 12.42
C GLY A 6 10.92 -19.89 13.66
N PHE A 7 11.84 -20.85 13.83
CA PHE A 7 12.61 -21.00 15.07
C PHE A 7 14.13 -20.94 14.89
N ASP A 8 14.63 -21.10 13.68
CA ASP A 8 16.06 -21.03 13.41
C ASP A 8 16.34 -20.02 12.30
N ALA A 9 17.21 -19.03 12.58
CA ALA A 9 17.42 -17.85 11.72
C ALA A 9 18.08 -18.19 10.36
N ASP A 10 18.68 -19.35 10.22
CA ASP A 10 19.46 -19.74 9.04
C ASP A 10 18.86 -20.90 8.24
N THR A 11 17.75 -21.47 8.68
CA THR A 11 17.07 -22.58 7.99
C THR A 11 15.61 -22.24 7.70
N ILE A 12 15.13 -22.68 6.53
CA ILE A 12 13.70 -22.66 6.23
C ILE A 12 13.08 -23.87 6.91
N ASP A 13 12.40 -23.66 8.02
CA ASP A 13 11.76 -24.70 8.84
C ASP A 13 10.25 -24.77 8.64
N SER A 14 9.67 -23.79 7.96
CA SER A 14 8.27 -23.80 7.60
C SER A 14 8.01 -23.23 6.21
N ILE A 15 7.00 -23.76 5.53
CA ILE A 15 6.47 -23.24 4.28
C ILE A 15 4.99 -22.98 4.49
N SER A 16 4.62 -21.70 4.52
CA SER A 16 3.23 -21.30 4.54
C SER A 16 2.75 -21.04 3.10
N VAL A 17 1.78 -21.83 2.64
CA VAL A 17 1.07 -21.57 1.39
C VAL A 17 -0.16 -20.76 1.74
N ILE A 18 -0.10 -19.46 1.44
CA ILE A 18 -1.24 -18.56 1.58
C ILE A 18 -1.88 -18.45 0.21
N ASN A 19 -3.11 -18.95 0.07
CA ASN A 19 -3.91 -18.65 -1.09
C ASN A 19 -4.39 -17.20 -0.97
N LEU A 20 -3.75 -16.30 -1.70
CA LEU A 20 -4.05 -14.87 -1.66
C LEU A 20 -5.52 -14.59 -2.04
N ASP A 21 -6.09 -15.38 -2.95
CA ASP A 21 -7.50 -15.24 -3.32
C ASP A 21 -8.43 -15.52 -2.15
N GLU A 22 -8.14 -16.52 -1.33
CA GLU A 22 -8.93 -16.83 -0.13
C GLU A 22 -8.63 -15.87 1.01
N HIS A 23 -7.40 -15.45 1.16
CA HIS A 23 -6.97 -14.59 2.26
C HIS A 23 -7.42 -13.14 2.05
N LEU A 24 -7.30 -12.61 0.83
CA LEU A 24 -7.76 -11.27 0.47
C LEU A 24 -9.29 -11.18 0.41
N ASN A 25 -9.98 -12.25 0.01
CA ASN A 25 -11.44 -12.34 0.13
C ASN A 25 -11.92 -12.41 1.59
N ARG A 26 -11.03 -12.71 2.53
CA ARG A 26 -11.31 -12.75 3.98
C ARG A 26 -10.99 -11.45 4.71
N LEU A 27 -10.33 -10.47 4.10
CA LEU A 27 -10.29 -9.10 4.62
C LEU A 27 -11.72 -8.52 4.52
N THR A 28 -12.52 -8.94 5.48
CA THR A 28 -13.91 -8.48 5.56
C THR A 28 -13.94 -7.05 6.08
N GLY A 29 -15.00 -6.32 5.80
CA GLY A 29 -15.22 -5.02 6.43
C GLY A 29 -15.22 -5.07 7.97
N ARG A 30 -15.23 -6.27 8.58
CA ARG A 30 -15.08 -6.48 10.01
C ARG A 30 -13.61 -6.34 10.44
N ASP A 31 -12.67 -6.89 9.66
CA ASP A 31 -11.25 -6.82 9.96
C ASP A 31 -10.74 -5.39 9.80
N LEU A 32 -11.18 -4.70 8.74
CA LEU A 32 -10.87 -3.28 8.53
C LEU A 32 -11.45 -2.37 9.64
N ARG A 33 -12.60 -2.74 10.22
CA ARG A 33 -13.20 -2.00 11.36
C ARG A 33 -12.43 -2.15 12.66
N GLN A 34 -11.63 -3.20 12.81
CA GLN A 34 -10.79 -3.39 13.98
C GLN A 34 -9.51 -2.55 13.95
N LEU A 35 -9.18 -1.94 12.80
CA LEU A 35 -8.07 -1.01 12.72
C LEU A 35 -8.44 0.28 13.48
N GLU A 36 -7.67 0.61 14.48
CA GLU A 36 -7.74 1.90 15.17
C GLU A 36 -7.22 3.02 14.25
N THR A 37 -8.05 3.46 13.33
CA THR A 37 -7.68 4.47 12.33
C THR A 37 -8.75 5.54 12.20
N ARG A 38 -8.34 6.75 11.78
CA ARG A 38 -9.24 7.85 11.42
C ARG A 38 -9.64 7.82 9.94
N VAL A 39 -9.13 6.88 9.17
CA VAL A 39 -9.47 6.74 7.75
C VAL A 39 -10.85 6.09 7.64
N PRO A 40 -11.78 6.65 6.85
CA PRO A 40 -13.09 6.05 6.63
C PRO A 40 -12.97 4.63 6.05
N LEU A 41 -13.83 3.72 6.54
CA LEU A 41 -13.84 2.33 6.11
C LEU A 41 -14.02 2.17 4.60
N ASP A 42 -14.89 2.99 3.99
CA ASP A 42 -15.15 2.94 2.55
C ASP A 42 -13.91 3.29 1.73
N THR A 43 -13.13 4.27 2.20
CA THR A 43 -11.85 4.64 1.57
C THR A 43 -10.83 3.51 1.69
N LEU A 44 -10.70 2.90 2.88
CA LEU A 44 -9.80 1.76 3.08
C LEU A 44 -10.18 0.58 2.19
N LYS A 45 -11.47 0.25 2.15
CA LYS A 45 -11.99 -0.82 1.31
C LYS A 45 -11.66 -0.57 -0.17
N MET A 46 -11.92 0.63 -0.65
CA MET A 46 -11.63 1.03 -2.04
C MET A 46 -10.14 0.86 -2.38
N VAL A 47 -9.24 1.30 -1.48
CA VAL A 47 -7.79 1.15 -1.69
C VAL A 47 -7.37 -0.31 -1.66
N VAL A 48 -7.91 -1.10 -0.74
CA VAL A 48 -7.64 -2.55 -0.66
C VAL A 48 -8.12 -3.26 -1.92
N ASP A 49 -9.32 -2.93 -2.42
CA ASP A 49 -9.86 -3.52 -3.65
C ASP A 49 -8.92 -3.23 -4.85
N VAL A 50 -8.47 -1.97 -5.01
CA VAL A 50 -7.50 -1.61 -6.07
C VAL A 50 -6.16 -2.32 -5.87
N ALA A 51 -5.66 -2.42 -4.65
CA ALA A 51 -4.41 -3.11 -4.36
C ALA A 51 -4.50 -4.61 -4.71
N VAL A 52 -5.63 -5.25 -4.39
CA VAL A 52 -5.92 -6.65 -4.77
C VAL A 52 -5.95 -6.83 -6.29
N GLU A 53 -6.62 -5.93 -7.01
CA GLU A 53 -6.66 -5.95 -8.47
C GLU A 53 -5.24 -5.84 -9.06
N ILE A 54 -4.41 -4.90 -8.57
CA ILE A 54 -3.01 -4.75 -9.00
C ILE A 54 -2.22 -6.04 -8.77
N GLY A 55 -2.36 -6.65 -7.59
CA GLY A 55 -1.66 -7.89 -7.25
C GLY A 55 -2.08 -9.09 -8.11
N ARG A 56 -3.37 -9.15 -8.51
CA ARG A 56 -3.92 -10.21 -9.36
C ARG A 56 -3.60 -10.03 -10.83
N GLU A 57 -3.79 -8.84 -11.35
CA GLU A 57 -3.60 -8.55 -12.77
C GLU A 57 -2.11 -8.52 -13.11
N GLY A 58 -1.29 -7.97 -12.22
CA GLY A 58 0.14 -7.83 -12.47
C GLY A 58 0.45 -7.05 -13.76
N ARG A 59 1.63 -7.29 -14.32
CA ARG A 59 2.00 -6.78 -15.64
C ARG A 59 2.64 -7.87 -16.47
N GLU A 60 2.10 -8.13 -17.65
CA GLU A 60 2.64 -9.13 -18.58
C GLU A 60 2.87 -10.49 -17.88
N GLY A 61 1.95 -10.87 -16.97
CA GLY A 61 2.03 -12.11 -16.21
C GLY A 61 3.04 -12.09 -15.04
N LYS A 62 3.60 -10.93 -14.71
CA LYS A 62 4.49 -10.75 -13.56
C LYS A 62 3.78 -9.99 -12.44
N PRO A 63 3.95 -10.40 -11.17
CA PRO A 63 3.40 -9.66 -10.04
C PRO A 63 3.94 -8.22 -10.01
N VAL A 64 3.05 -7.27 -9.74
CA VAL A 64 3.40 -5.87 -9.50
C VAL A 64 3.23 -5.58 -8.02
N GLY A 65 4.32 -5.21 -7.35
CA GLY A 65 4.26 -4.72 -5.99
C GLY A 65 3.97 -3.24 -5.96
N THR A 66 3.09 -2.79 -5.06
CA THR A 66 2.81 -1.37 -4.87
C THR A 66 2.63 -1.04 -3.39
N LEU A 67 2.63 0.25 -3.06
CA LEU A 67 2.41 0.76 -1.71
C LEU A 67 1.44 1.94 -1.76
N PHE A 68 0.31 1.78 -1.11
CA PHE A 68 -0.61 2.87 -0.82
C PHE A 68 -0.44 3.35 0.61
N VAL A 69 -0.46 4.67 0.81
CA VAL A 69 -0.47 5.30 2.14
C VAL A 69 -1.72 6.16 2.25
N VAL A 70 -2.63 5.79 3.15
CA VAL A 70 -4.00 6.32 3.21
C VAL A 70 -4.21 7.10 4.49
N GLY A 71 -4.69 8.32 4.38
CA GLY A 71 -4.89 9.24 5.49
C GLY A 71 -3.62 9.98 5.89
N ASP A 72 -3.76 10.95 6.78
CA ASP A 72 -2.68 11.84 7.26
C ASP A 72 -1.77 12.40 6.13
N ALA A 73 -2.37 12.59 4.94
CA ALA A 73 -1.67 12.87 3.70
C ALA A 73 -0.69 14.07 3.83
N ARG A 74 -1.05 15.09 4.61
CA ARG A 74 -0.19 16.25 4.83
C ARG A 74 1.13 15.87 5.52
N LYS A 75 1.06 15.02 6.55
CA LYS A 75 2.24 14.58 7.29
C LYS A 75 3.09 13.63 6.45
N VAL A 76 2.44 12.71 5.73
CA VAL A 76 3.10 11.79 4.80
C VAL A 76 3.83 12.55 3.69
N LEU A 77 3.19 13.55 3.08
CA LEU A 77 3.81 14.38 2.04
C LEU A 77 5.03 15.15 2.56
N ALA A 78 4.95 15.65 3.81
CA ALA A 78 6.07 16.36 4.44
C ALA A 78 7.26 15.44 4.75
N SER A 79 7.03 14.12 4.89
CA SER A 79 8.04 13.08 5.14
C SER A 79 8.28 12.22 3.90
N SER A 80 8.23 12.81 2.71
CA SER A 80 8.45 12.12 1.45
C SER A 80 8.93 13.06 0.36
N HIS A 81 9.58 12.51 -0.65
CA HIS A 81 10.01 13.26 -1.84
C HIS A 81 9.64 12.52 -3.14
N PRO A 82 9.54 13.22 -4.28
CA PRO A 82 9.24 12.57 -5.56
C PRO A 82 10.37 11.61 -5.96
N ALA A 83 10.01 10.42 -6.44
CA ALA A 83 10.95 9.50 -7.07
C ALA A 83 11.38 9.92 -8.50
N GLY A 84 10.77 10.95 -9.01
CA GLY A 84 10.98 11.52 -10.33
C GLY A 84 9.96 12.62 -10.60
N PHE A 85 8.93 12.34 -11.35
CA PHE A 85 7.78 13.24 -11.52
C PHE A 85 6.54 12.64 -10.86
N ASP A 86 5.57 13.50 -10.56
CA ASP A 86 4.29 13.08 -9.99
C ASP A 86 3.21 13.06 -11.08
N PRO A 87 2.76 11.86 -11.52
CA PRO A 87 1.82 11.73 -12.63
C PRO A 87 0.42 12.27 -12.33
N VAL A 88 0.05 12.47 -11.07
CA VAL A 88 -1.26 13.02 -10.69
C VAL A 88 -1.25 14.53 -10.44
N ARG A 89 -0.09 15.16 -10.58
CA ARG A 89 0.07 16.59 -10.35
C ARG A 89 -0.67 17.40 -11.41
N GLY A 90 -1.44 18.39 -10.95
CA GLY A 90 -2.17 19.32 -11.83
C GLY A 90 -3.60 18.90 -12.15
N TYR A 91 -3.98 17.66 -11.87
CA TYR A 91 -5.38 17.23 -11.97
C TYR A 91 -6.23 17.75 -10.82
N SER A 92 -7.49 18.02 -11.08
CA SER A 92 -8.47 18.39 -10.06
C SER A 92 -8.70 17.21 -9.10
N ARG A 93 -9.21 17.48 -7.88
CA ARG A 93 -9.51 16.41 -6.90
C ARG A 93 -10.43 15.33 -7.45
N LYS A 94 -11.44 15.71 -8.24
CA LYS A 94 -12.36 14.75 -8.86
C LYS A 94 -11.67 13.83 -9.87
N GLU A 95 -10.76 14.38 -10.65
CA GLU A 95 -10.04 13.63 -11.70
C GLU A 95 -9.00 12.65 -11.14
N ARG A 96 -8.70 12.71 -9.86
CA ARG A 96 -7.77 11.82 -9.16
C ARG A 96 -8.38 11.18 -7.91
N ASN A 97 -9.71 11.06 -7.85
CA ASN A 97 -10.42 10.39 -6.75
C ASN A 97 -10.71 8.94 -7.12
N LEU A 98 -10.32 8.00 -6.26
CA LEU A 98 -10.50 6.55 -6.45
C LEU A 98 -11.96 6.10 -6.50
N GLY A 99 -12.91 6.94 -6.10
CA GLY A 99 -14.34 6.71 -6.32
C GLY A 99 -14.71 6.58 -7.79
N GLU A 100 -13.95 7.21 -8.69
CA GLU A 100 -14.15 7.14 -10.15
C GLU A 100 -13.45 5.92 -10.75
N ALA A 101 -14.18 5.06 -11.45
CA ALA A 101 -13.63 3.83 -12.04
C ALA A 101 -12.43 4.10 -12.96
N ARG A 102 -12.52 5.12 -13.82
CA ARG A 102 -11.43 5.53 -14.72
C ARG A 102 -10.15 5.92 -13.98
N VAL A 103 -10.28 6.48 -12.76
CA VAL A 103 -9.12 6.85 -11.93
C VAL A 103 -8.46 5.59 -11.38
N ARG A 104 -9.26 4.60 -10.93
CA ARG A 104 -8.72 3.31 -10.47
C ARG A 104 -7.90 2.62 -11.56
N GLU A 105 -8.42 2.59 -12.81
CA GLU A 105 -7.67 2.03 -13.93
C GLU A 105 -6.35 2.78 -14.18
N GLY A 106 -6.38 4.11 -14.19
CA GLY A 106 -5.16 4.91 -14.33
C GLY A 106 -4.16 4.68 -13.19
N ILE A 107 -4.64 4.51 -11.97
CA ILE A 107 -3.78 4.23 -10.80
C ILE A 107 -3.14 2.84 -10.88
N LYS A 108 -3.80 1.84 -11.45
CA LYS A 108 -3.20 0.52 -11.70
C LYS A 108 -1.98 0.63 -12.64
N GLU A 109 -2.04 1.47 -13.65
CA GLU A 109 -0.88 1.75 -14.51
C GLU A 109 0.23 2.51 -13.78
N ILE A 110 -0.12 3.52 -12.99
CA ILE A 110 0.82 4.30 -12.19
C ILE A 110 1.51 3.42 -11.12
N ALA A 111 0.80 2.44 -10.57
CA ALA A 111 1.34 1.52 -9.55
C ALA A 111 2.53 0.66 -10.04
N GLN A 112 2.75 0.59 -11.35
CA GLN A 112 3.91 -0.06 -11.95
C GLN A 112 5.19 0.78 -11.84
N MET A 113 5.04 2.08 -11.55
CA MET A 113 6.17 2.98 -11.30
C MET A 113 6.66 2.81 -9.87
N ASP A 114 7.90 3.22 -9.63
CA ASP A 114 8.46 3.15 -8.28
C ASP A 114 7.90 4.25 -7.36
N GLY A 115 7.89 3.97 -6.06
CA GLY A 115 7.40 4.88 -5.04
C GLY A 115 5.98 4.56 -4.54
N ALA A 116 5.56 5.29 -3.52
CA ALA A 116 4.25 5.15 -2.89
C ALA A 116 3.19 6.03 -3.55
N ILE A 117 1.94 5.60 -3.46
CA ILE A 117 0.75 6.35 -3.83
C ILE A 117 0.09 6.86 -2.54
N ILE A 118 0.00 8.18 -2.41
CA ILE A 118 -0.54 8.83 -1.21
C ILE A 118 -2.00 9.21 -1.45
N VAL A 119 -2.88 8.70 -0.61
CA VAL A 119 -4.33 8.85 -0.71
C VAL A 119 -4.85 9.56 0.54
N SER A 120 -5.63 10.61 0.37
CA SER A 120 -6.31 11.28 1.48
C SER A 120 -7.52 10.49 1.97
N ALA A 121 -8.05 10.88 3.15
CA ALA A 121 -9.17 10.19 3.78
C ALA A 121 -10.47 10.17 2.95
N ASP A 122 -10.61 11.07 1.99
CA ASP A 122 -11.76 11.14 1.05
C ASP A 122 -11.54 10.34 -0.24
N GLY A 123 -10.46 9.57 -0.35
CA GLY A 123 -10.14 8.76 -1.52
C GLY A 123 -9.45 9.52 -2.66
N THR A 124 -9.06 10.78 -2.46
CA THR A 124 -8.30 11.53 -3.46
C THR A 124 -6.83 11.11 -3.42
N VAL A 125 -6.25 10.76 -4.56
CA VAL A 125 -4.81 10.54 -4.71
C VAL A 125 -4.11 11.89 -4.65
N GLU A 126 -3.41 12.17 -3.57
CA GLU A 126 -2.74 13.47 -3.35
C GLU A 126 -1.40 13.56 -4.10
N ALA A 127 -0.69 12.44 -4.19
CA ALA A 127 0.55 12.32 -4.95
C ALA A 127 0.82 10.85 -5.29
N ALA A 128 1.62 10.61 -6.30
CA ALA A 128 2.13 9.28 -6.65
C ALA A 128 3.64 9.33 -6.87
N CYS A 129 4.26 8.16 -7.01
CA CYS A 129 5.71 8.01 -7.18
C CYS A 129 6.50 8.74 -6.08
N ARG A 130 6.16 8.48 -4.82
CA ARG A 130 6.79 9.13 -3.65
C ARG A 130 7.69 8.17 -2.90
N TYR A 131 8.95 8.53 -2.68
CA TYR A 131 9.80 7.87 -1.69
C TYR A 131 9.51 8.42 -0.29
N LEU A 132 9.39 7.50 0.67
CA LEU A 132 9.07 7.83 2.05
C LEU A 132 10.36 7.96 2.86
N ASP A 133 10.53 9.10 3.54
CA ASP A 133 11.72 9.44 4.34
C ASP A 133 11.59 9.01 5.80
N CYS A 134 10.66 8.11 6.12
CA CYS A 134 10.42 7.63 7.47
C CYS A 134 11.52 6.63 7.89
N SER A 135 12.07 6.81 9.08
CA SER A 135 13.07 5.90 9.65
C SER A 135 12.41 4.55 10.01
N ALA A 136 13.04 3.46 9.58
CA ALA A 136 12.68 2.11 9.96
C ALA A 136 13.50 1.57 11.16
N ALA A 137 14.29 2.41 11.84
CA ALA A 137 15.24 1.99 12.89
C ALA A 137 14.58 1.21 14.04
N ASP A 138 13.31 1.53 14.36
CA ASP A 138 12.56 0.87 15.43
C ASP A 138 11.48 -0.10 14.91
N VAL A 139 11.56 -0.50 13.64
CA VAL A 139 10.62 -1.43 13.03
C VAL A 139 11.27 -2.80 12.97
N THR A 140 10.53 -3.82 13.42
CA THR A 140 10.93 -5.22 13.27
C THR A 140 9.91 -5.92 12.38
N LEU A 141 10.37 -6.48 11.28
CA LEU A 141 9.56 -7.25 10.34
C LEU A 141 10.19 -8.62 10.14
N SER A 142 9.37 -9.58 9.72
CA SER A 142 9.80 -10.91 9.34
C SER A 142 10.83 -10.86 8.20
N LYS A 143 11.79 -11.77 8.22
CA LYS A 143 12.77 -11.92 7.12
C LYS A 143 12.04 -12.25 5.81
N GLY A 144 12.56 -11.76 4.69
CA GLY A 144 12.00 -12.00 3.36
C GLY A 144 11.05 -10.92 2.86
N LEU A 145 10.67 -9.96 3.69
CA LEU A 145 9.86 -8.81 3.26
C LEU A 145 10.73 -7.75 2.56
N GLY A 146 10.23 -7.24 1.42
CA GLY A 146 10.94 -6.26 0.59
C GLY A 146 10.86 -4.83 1.12
N ALA A 147 11.56 -3.92 0.44
CA ALA A 147 11.67 -2.50 0.81
C ALA A 147 10.30 -1.80 1.01
N ARG A 148 9.28 -2.16 0.22
CA ARG A 148 7.92 -1.59 0.35
C ARG A 148 7.27 -1.93 1.70
N HIS A 149 7.48 -3.13 2.21
CA HIS A 149 6.97 -3.53 3.52
C HIS A 149 7.65 -2.74 4.66
N TRP A 150 8.96 -2.53 4.56
CA TRP A 150 9.70 -1.69 5.51
C TRP A 150 9.23 -0.25 5.47
N ALA A 151 9.04 0.31 4.28
CA ALA A 151 8.50 1.66 4.10
C ALA A 151 7.07 1.79 4.66
N ALA A 152 6.21 0.78 4.42
CA ALA A 152 4.86 0.72 4.94
C ALA A 152 4.83 0.75 6.47
N ALA A 153 5.63 -0.11 7.10
CA ALA A 153 5.70 -0.18 8.56
C ALA A 153 6.29 1.11 9.16
N ALA A 154 7.33 1.68 8.55
CA ALA A 154 7.93 2.94 9.00
C ALA A 154 6.95 4.12 8.93
N VAL A 155 6.22 4.28 7.83
CA VAL A 155 5.26 5.39 7.69
C VAL A 155 4.05 5.22 8.59
N SER A 156 3.55 3.99 8.77
CA SER A 156 2.44 3.71 9.70
C SER A 156 2.81 4.03 11.15
N ARG A 157 4.07 3.79 11.53
CA ARG A 157 4.57 4.15 12.86
C ARG A 157 4.78 5.65 13.03
N ALA A 158 5.27 6.33 12.01
CA ALA A 158 5.59 7.76 12.06
C ALA A 158 4.38 8.68 11.92
N THR A 159 3.26 8.17 11.40
CA THR A 159 2.06 8.96 11.07
C THR A 159 0.80 8.25 11.56
N ASN A 160 -0.37 8.89 11.37
CA ASN A 160 -1.67 8.25 11.59
C ASN A 160 -2.25 7.66 10.28
N ALA A 161 -1.41 7.46 9.26
CA ALA A 161 -1.81 6.85 8.00
C ALA A 161 -1.85 5.33 8.11
N VAL A 162 -2.69 4.71 7.28
CA VAL A 162 -2.72 3.27 7.05
C VAL A 162 -1.92 2.97 5.80
N ALA A 163 -1.00 2.03 5.86
CA ALA A 163 -0.25 1.58 4.70
C ALA A 163 -0.79 0.23 4.20
N VAL A 164 -1.00 0.13 2.88
CA VAL A 164 -1.43 -1.08 2.19
C VAL A 164 -0.37 -1.42 1.16
N THR A 165 0.26 -2.59 1.28
CA THR A 165 1.29 -3.06 0.34
C THR A 165 0.89 -4.38 -0.28
N VAL A 166 1.26 -4.55 -1.55
CA VAL A 166 1.08 -5.76 -2.34
C VAL A 166 2.45 -6.22 -2.84
#